data_8f4f7d9dddd1996df50569a89a6e6415
#
_entry.id   8f4f7d9dddd1996df50569a89a6e6415
#
_cell.length_a   1.000
_cell.length_b   1.000
_cell.length_c   1.000
_cell.angle_alpha   90.00
_cell.angle_beta   90.00
_cell.angle_gamma   90.00
#
_symmetry.space_group_name_H-M   'P 1'
#
loop_
_entity.id
_entity.type
_entity.pdbx_description
1 polymer ?
#
loop_
_entity_poly.entity_id
_entity_poly.type
_entity_poly.pdbx_seq_one_letter_code
_entity_poly.pdbx_strand_id
1 'polypeptide(L)'
;MAPSLGTEEQWPGPLTADGVVLTRSVDPGNAVAASLQAVTLFTIAEDLTKLRLWVYVDEADVGNVQLGQGASFTVAAYPRRNFPATISRVGFGSTITDNVVTYITWLDVDNSDLSLRPGMTAAATITSTERNDVLLVPNTALRFTPA
;
A
#
# COMPACT_ATOMS: atom_id res chain seq x y z
N MET A 1 -1.59 -22.40 -44.04
CA MET A 1 -2.49 -23.23 -43.24
C MET A 1 -2.42 -22.67 -41.82
N ALA A 2 -3.39 -21.80 -41.49
CA ALA A 2 -3.42 -21.16 -40.16
C ALA A 2 -3.97 -22.17 -39.15
N PRO A 3 -3.39 -22.29 -37.94
CA PRO A 3 -3.96 -23.12 -36.88
C PRO A 3 -5.29 -22.49 -36.47
N SER A 4 -6.35 -23.27 -36.53
CA SER A 4 -7.67 -22.94 -36.03
C SER A 4 -7.54 -22.63 -34.54
N LEU A 5 -7.98 -21.45 -34.13
CA LEU A 5 -8.24 -21.11 -32.75
C LEU A 5 -9.18 -22.18 -32.18
N GLY A 6 -8.68 -22.95 -31.22
CA GLY A 6 -9.49 -23.89 -30.49
C GLY A 6 -10.68 -23.17 -29.88
N THR A 7 -11.84 -23.77 -30.06
CA THR A 7 -13.13 -23.39 -29.50
C THR A 7 -13.00 -22.91 -28.08
N GLU A 8 -13.53 -21.72 -27.86
CA GLU A 8 -13.86 -21.15 -26.54
C GLU A 8 -14.91 -22.01 -25.83
N GLU A 9 -14.54 -23.18 -25.43
CA GLU A 9 -15.41 -24.02 -24.61
C GLU A 9 -14.68 -24.48 -23.38
N GLN A 10 -15.15 -23.95 -22.30
CA GLN A 10 -15.06 -24.39 -20.91
C GLN A 10 -14.58 -23.35 -19.92
N TRP A 11 -15.16 -22.17 -20.01
CA TRP A 11 -15.27 -21.36 -18.82
C TRP A 11 -16.76 -21.32 -18.42
N PRO A 12 -17.16 -21.84 -17.25
CA PRO A 12 -18.57 -22.00 -16.87
C PRO A 12 -19.28 -20.69 -16.45
N GLY A 13 -18.78 -19.55 -16.82
CA GLY A 13 -19.45 -18.28 -16.55
C GLY A 13 -18.62 -17.05 -16.93
N PRO A 14 -19.27 -15.91 -17.19
CA PRO A 14 -18.57 -14.65 -17.38
C PRO A 14 -17.80 -14.33 -16.08
N LEU A 15 -16.57 -13.86 -16.20
CA LEU A 15 -15.90 -13.17 -15.10
C LEU A 15 -16.77 -11.94 -14.78
N THR A 16 -17.42 -11.96 -13.63
CA THR A 16 -18.30 -10.86 -13.18
C THR A 16 -17.52 -9.69 -12.58
N ALA A 17 -16.20 -9.68 -12.71
CA ALA A 17 -15.34 -8.60 -12.22
C ALA A 17 -14.70 -7.89 -13.41
N ASP A 18 -15.06 -6.63 -13.60
CA ASP A 18 -14.37 -5.72 -14.48
C ASP A 18 -13.09 -5.22 -13.78
N GLY A 19 -11.98 -5.07 -14.52
CA GLY A 19 -10.74 -4.60 -13.93
C GLY A 19 -9.52 -4.77 -14.82
N VAL A 20 -8.37 -4.41 -14.30
CA VAL A 20 -7.07 -4.54 -14.95
C VAL A 20 -6.36 -5.79 -14.44
N VAL A 21 -5.94 -6.66 -15.36
CA VAL A 21 -5.18 -7.87 -15.00
C VAL A 21 -3.77 -7.44 -14.56
N LEU A 22 -3.42 -7.70 -13.30
CA LEU A 22 -2.10 -7.42 -12.74
C LEU A 22 -1.11 -8.52 -13.04
N THR A 23 -1.51 -9.77 -12.83
CA THR A 23 -0.67 -10.94 -13.07
C THR A 23 -1.48 -12.09 -13.66
N ARG A 24 -0.82 -12.86 -14.49
CA ARG A 24 -1.29 -14.14 -15.01
C ARG A 24 -0.33 -15.24 -14.54
N SER A 25 -0.84 -16.19 -13.78
CA SER A 25 -0.04 -17.28 -13.17
C SER A 25 -0.12 -18.59 -13.92
N VAL A 26 -0.87 -18.66 -15.05
CA VAL A 26 -1.08 -19.85 -15.85
C VAL A 26 -0.89 -19.56 -17.34
N ASP A 27 -0.39 -20.55 -18.06
CA ASP A 27 -0.28 -20.48 -19.52
C ASP A 27 -1.44 -21.21 -20.21
N PRO A 28 -1.82 -20.79 -21.45
CA PRO A 28 -2.83 -21.49 -22.22
C PRO A 28 -2.45 -22.95 -22.42
N GLY A 29 -3.40 -23.86 -22.15
CA GLY A 29 -3.18 -25.30 -22.26
C GLY A 29 -2.71 -25.98 -20.95
N ASN A 30 -2.42 -25.24 -19.91
CA ASN A 30 -2.17 -25.84 -18.60
C ASN A 30 -3.46 -26.41 -18.02
N ALA A 31 -3.48 -27.72 -17.75
CA ALA A 31 -4.56 -28.34 -17.00
C ALA A 31 -4.48 -27.87 -15.55
N VAL A 32 -5.51 -27.17 -15.09
CA VAL A 32 -5.68 -26.89 -13.66
C VAL A 32 -6.23 -28.18 -13.05
N ALA A 33 -5.33 -28.98 -12.45
CA ALA A 33 -5.77 -30.17 -11.73
C ALA A 33 -6.73 -29.72 -10.62
N ALA A 34 -7.87 -30.40 -10.50
CA ALA A 34 -8.80 -30.26 -9.40
C ALA A 34 -8.14 -30.79 -8.09
N SER A 35 -7.07 -30.12 -7.66
CA SER A 35 -6.47 -30.35 -6.36
C SER A 35 -7.31 -29.62 -5.31
N LEU A 36 -7.31 -30.11 -4.08
CA LEU A 36 -8.04 -29.52 -2.96
C LEU A 36 -7.55 -28.11 -2.60
N GLN A 37 -6.56 -27.57 -3.30
CA GLN A 37 -6.05 -26.21 -3.13
C GLN A 37 -6.46 -25.33 -4.30
N ALA A 38 -7.09 -24.21 -3.99
CA ALA A 38 -7.41 -23.16 -4.96
C ALA A 38 -6.11 -22.58 -5.54
N VAL A 39 -5.92 -22.70 -6.85
CA VAL A 39 -4.78 -22.10 -7.55
C VAL A 39 -5.20 -20.73 -8.06
N THR A 40 -4.41 -19.69 -7.74
CA THR A 40 -4.62 -18.35 -8.29
C THR A 40 -4.22 -18.34 -9.75
N LEU A 41 -5.18 -18.14 -10.65
CA LEU A 41 -4.96 -18.07 -12.09
C LEU A 41 -4.59 -16.65 -12.55
N PHE A 42 -5.33 -15.66 -12.08
CA PHE A 42 -5.17 -14.24 -12.39
C PHE A 42 -5.33 -13.41 -11.13
N THR A 43 -4.61 -12.30 -11.08
CA THR A 43 -4.86 -11.23 -10.10
C THR A 43 -5.39 -10.03 -10.86
N ILE A 44 -6.56 -9.55 -10.47
CA ILE A 44 -7.27 -8.44 -11.12
C ILE A 44 -7.43 -7.32 -10.11
N ALA A 45 -7.11 -6.09 -10.51
CA ALA A 45 -7.42 -4.89 -9.75
C ALA A 45 -8.67 -4.23 -10.35
N GLU A 46 -9.65 -3.95 -9.52
CA GLU A 46 -10.89 -3.29 -9.91
C GLU A 46 -10.63 -1.82 -10.30
N ASP A 47 -9.85 -1.11 -9.49
CA ASP A 47 -9.51 0.29 -9.70
C ASP A 47 -8.04 0.55 -9.29
N LEU A 48 -7.23 1.05 -10.23
CA LEU A 48 -5.84 1.42 -9.98
C LEU A 48 -5.67 2.89 -9.58
N THR A 49 -6.72 3.70 -9.67
CA THR A 49 -6.68 5.11 -9.28
C THR A 49 -6.70 5.32 -7.77
N LYS A 50 -7.21 4.32 -7.03
CA LYS A 50 -7.29 4.31 -5.57
C LYS A 50 -6.45 3.17 -5.02
N LEU A 51 -5.36 3.51 -4.39
CA LEU A 51 -4.48 2.52 -3.76
C LEU A 51 -4.56 2.61 -2.26
N ARG A 52 -4.20 1.51 -1.62
CA ARG A 52 -4.07 1.44 -0.17
C ARG A 52 -2.64 1.05 0.19
N LEU A 53 -2.00 1.88 0.99
CA LEU A 53 -0.68 1.61 1.52
C LEU A 53 -0.81 0.98 2.91
N TRP A 54 -0.09 -0.10 3.14
CA TRP A 54 0.02 -0.74 4.45
C TRP A 54 1.32 -0.31 5.09
N VAL A 55 1.21 0.30 6.26
CA VAL A 55 2.36 0.77 7.04
C VAL A 55 2.37 0.05 8.37
N TYR A 56 3.53 -0.46 8.74
CA TYR A 56 3.76 -1.08 10.03
C TYR A 56 4.26 -0.01 11.00
N VAL A 57 3.45 0.31 11.98
CA VAL A 57 3.76 1.32 13.01
C VAL A 57 4.21 0.61 14.27
N ASP A 58 5.31 1.06 14.86
CA ASP A 58 5.83 0.52 16.10
C ASP A 58 4.86 0.73 17.28
N GLU A 59 4.86 -0.19 18.26
CA GLU A 59 4.04 -0.09 19.47
C GLU A 59 4.25 1.23 20.20
N ALA A 60 5.48 1.75 20.23
CA ALA A 60 5.78 3.01 20.90
C ALA A 60 5.09 4.22 20.26
N ASP A 61 4.81 4.16 18.96
CA ASP A 61 4.29 5.28 18.18
C ASP A 61 2.79 5.16 17.87
N VAL A 62 2.21 3.95 17.93
CA VAL A 62 0.81 3.70 17.54
C VAL A 62 -0.19 4.53 18.33
N GLY A 63 0.12 4.87 19.59
CA GLY A 63 -0.72 5.71 20.43
C GLY A 63 -0.90 7.15 19.92
N ASN A 64 0.01 7.62 19.05
CA ASN A 64 -0.03 8.96 18.45
C ASN A 64 -0.66 8.97 17.06
N VAL A 65 -1.08 7.81 16.54
CA VAL A 65 -1.65 7.64 15.21
C VAL A 65 -3.17 7.66 15.28
N GLN A 66 -3.80 8.55 14.52
CA GLN A 66 -5.24 8.74 14.53
C GLN A 66 -5.84 8.66 13.13
N LEU A 67 -7.11 8.29 13.05
CA LEU A 67 -7.88 8.30 11.82
C LEU A 67 -7.97 9.72 11.23
N GLY A 68 -7.84 9.82 9.91
CA GLY A 68 -7.91 11.09 9.20
C GLY A 68 -6.61 11.92 9.26
N GLN A 69 -5.59 11.45 9.96
CA GLN A 69 -4.30 12.12 10.06
C GLN A 69 -3.57 12.05 8.72
N GLY A 70 -2.92 13.17 8.36
CA GLY A 70 -2.11 13.25 7.15
C GLY A 70 -0.79 12.50 7.29
N ALA A 71 -0.40 11.86 6.21
CA ALA A 71 0.88 11.21 6.07
C ALA A 71 1.48 11.53 4.70
N SER A 72 2.78 11.37 4.57
CA SER A 72 3.47 11.43 3.29
C SER A 72 4.35 10.20 3.14
N PHE A 73 4.54 9.74 1.91
CA PHE A 73 5.42 8.62 1.65
C PHE A 73 6.21 8.81 0.36
N THR A 74 7.32 8.10 0.28
CA THR A 74 8.13 7.98 -0.92
C THR A 74 8.23 6.53 -1.33
N VAL A 75 8.37 6.26 -2.62
CA VAL A 75 8.61 4.92 -3.15
C VAL A 75 9.99 4.84 -3.79
N ALA A 76 10.59 3.67 -3.80
CA ALA A 76 11.92 3.47 -4.38
C ALA A 76 12.00 3.85 -5.86
N ALA A 77 10.89 3.74 -6.60
CA ALA A 77 10.80 4.16 -7.99
C ALA A 77 10.88 5.69 -8.19
N TYR A 78 10.43 6.46 -7.18
CA TYR A 78 10.40 7.94 -7.22
C TYR A 78 10.94 8.53 -5.91
N PRO A 79 12.26 8.44 -5.65
CA PRO A 79 12.84 8.81 -4.34
C PRO A 79 12.78 10.31 -4.03
N ARG A 80 12.55 11.16 -5.03
CA ARG A 80 12.44 12.61 -4.88
C ARG A 80 11.00 13.12 -4.85
N ARG A 81 10.03 12.24 -5.00
CA ARG A 81 8.61 12.60 -5.03
C ARG A 81 7.94 12.13 -3.75
N ASN A 82 7.34 13.06 -3.03
CA ASN A 82 6.49 12.78 -1.89
C ASN A 82 5.04 12.65 -2.37
N PHE A 83 4.40 11.58 -1.94
CA PHE A 83 3.00 11.32 -2.21
C PHE A 83 2.19 11.55 -0.93
N PRO A 84 1.12 12.35 -0.99
CA PRO A 84 0.24 12.52 0.15
C PRO A 84 -0.60 11.26 0.37
N ALA A 85 -0.89 10.99 1.63
CA ALA A 85 -1.79 9.91 2.04
C ALA A 85 -2.57 10.31 3.28
N THR A 86 -3.68 9.64 3.53
CA THR A 86 -4.51 9.88 4.71
C THR A 86 -4.75 8.55 5.42
N ILE A 87 -4.63 8.54 6.74
CA ILE A 87 -4.89 7.34 7.53
C ILE A 87 -6.39 7.04 7.52
N SER A 88 -6.74 5.91 6.93
CA SER A 88 -8.12 5.44 6.84
C SER A 88 -8.47 4.42 7.93
N ARG A 89 -7.47 3.72 8.46
CA ARG A 89 -7.70 2.73 9.52
C ARG A 89 -6.41 2.42 10.28
N VAL A 90 -6.53 2.23 11.58
CA VAL A 90 -5.48 1.67 12.45
C VAL A 90 -5.94 0.29 12.92
N GLY A 91 -5.11 -0.74 12.71
CA GLY A 91 -5.40 -2.11 13.14
C GLY A 91 -5.23 -2.28 14.64
N PHE A 92 -6.08 -3.09 15.24
CA PHE A 92 -5.96 -3.47 16.66
C PHE A 92 -5.11 -4.73 16.87
N GLY A 93 -4.90 -5.52 15.81
CA GLY A 93 -4.07 -6.71 15.87
C GLY A 93 -2.59 -6.36 15.68
N SER A 94 -1.74 -6.85 16.58
CA SER A 94 -0.30 -6.71 16.44
C SER A 94 0.30 -7.83 15.58
N THR A 95 1.38 -7.51 14.91
CA THR A 95 2.25 -8.48 14.22
C THR A 95 3.64 -8.39 14.85
N ILE A 96 4.25 -9.53 15.14
CA ILE A 96 5.60 -9.59 15.68
C ILE A 96 6.52 -10.04 14.54
N THR A 97 7.48 -9.20 14.19
CA THR A 97 8.53 -9.51 13.20
C THR A 97 9.87 -9.14 13.83
N ASP A 98 10.81 -10.07 13.80
CA ASP A 98 12.15 -9.89 14.39
C ASP A 98 12.13 -9.37 15.84
N ASN A 99 11.19 -9.87 16.63
CA ASN A 99 10.95 -9.48 18.03
C ASN A 99 10.49 -8.02 18.22
N VAL A 100 10.01 -7.37 17.15
CA VAL A 100 9.42 -6.02 17.20
C VAL A 100 7.91 -6.15 17.03
N VAL A 101 7.16 -5.54 17.96
CA VAL A 101 5.70 -5.47 17.90
C VAL A 101 5.28 -4.28 17.04
N THR A 102 4.53 -4.56 15.99
CA THR A 102 4.02 -3.53 15.07
C THR A 102 2.53 -3.67 14.86
N TYR A 103 1.88 -2.56 14.50
CA TYR A 103 0.46 -2.48 14.18
C TYR A 103 0.27 -2.03 12.73
N ILE A 104 -0.55 -2.77 12.00
CA ILE A 104 -0.84 -2.42 10.60
C ILE A 104 -1.75 -1.20 10.57
N THR A 105 -1.32 -0.16 9.86
CA THR A 105 -2.09 1.05 9.59
C THR A 105 -2.34 1.15 8.09
N TRP A 106 -3.58 1.40 7.70
CA TRP A 106 -3.98 1.57 6.30
C TRP A 106 -4.06 3.05 5.96
N LEU A 107 -3.39 3.42 4.88
CA LEU A 107 -3.43 4.77 4.33
C LEU A 107 -4.08 4.72 2.95
N ASP A 108 -5.05 5.57 2.72
CA ASP A 108 -5.64 5.75 1.41
C ASP A 108 -4.80 6.73 0.60
N VAL A 109 -4.53 6.34 -0.64
CA VAL A 109 -3.63 7.03 -1.57
C VAL A 109 -4.37 7.29 -2.88
N ASP A 110 -4.37 8.53 -3.32
CA ASP A 110 -4.83 8.90 -4.65
C ASP A 110 -3.73 8.62 -5.68
N ASN A 111 -4.07 7.84 -6.69
CA ASN A 111 -3.20 7.45 -7.79
C ASN A 111 -3.84 7.78 -9.15
N SER A 112 -4.49 8.93 -9.25
CA SER A 112 -5.18 9.36 -10.48
C SER A 112 -4.24 9.49 -11.67
N ASP A 113 -2.95 9.71 -11.44
CA ASP A 113 -1.90 9.75 -12.47
C ASP A 113 -1.33 8.37 -12.84
N LEU A 114 -1.79 7.28 -12.20
CA LEU A 114 -1.36 5.89 -12.39
C LEU A 114 0.16 5.70 -12.28
N SER A 115 0.85 6.58 -11.55
CA SER A 115 2.31 6.50 -11.36
C SER A 115 2.71 5.41 -10.38
N LEU A 116 1.85 5.10 -9.42
CA LEU A 116 2.07 4.05 -8.44
C LEU A 116 1.50 2.71 -8.93
N ARG A 117 2.20 1.64 -8.58
CA ARG A 117 1.77 0.28 -8.92
C ARG A 117 1.63 -0.58 -7.67
N PRO A 118 0.63 -1.48 -7.62
CA PRO A 118 0.53 -2.46 -6.55
C PRO A 118 1.84 -3.25 -6.40
N GLY A 119 2.23 -3.52 -5.16
CA GLY A 119 3.47 -4.23 -4.85
C GLY A 119 4.72 -3.35 -4.68
N MET A 120 4.63 -2.04 -4.90
CA MET A 120 5.73 -1.13 -4.60
C MET A 120 5.97 -1.02 -3.10
N THR A 121 7.25 -0.98 -2.70
CA THR A 121 7.66 -0.69 -1.32
C THR A 121 7.76 0.81 -1.11
N ALA A 122 7.23 1.28 0.01
CA ALA A 122 7.20 2.69 0.37
C ALA A 122 7.79 2.92 1.77
N ALA A 123 8.41 4.08 1.96
CA ALA A 123 8.76 4.63 3.26
C ALA A 123 7.79 5.77 3.59
N ALA A 124 7.01 5.60 4.67
CA ALA A 124 5.99 6.56 5.07
C ALA A 124 6.44 7.36 6.30
N THR A 125 6.05 8.62 6.32
CA THR A 125 6.18 9.52 7.47
C THR A 125 4.80 9.99 7.87
N ILE A 126 4.38 9.69 9.09
CA ILE A 126 3.11 10.12 9.68
C ILE A 126 3.37 11.37 10.52
N THR A 127 2.62 12.45 10.25
CA THR A 127 2.73 13.69 11.01
C THR A 127 1.83 13.60 12.23
N SER A 128 2.41 13.31 13.40
CA SER A 128 1.64 13.15 14.65
C SER A 128 1.20 14.48 15.26
N THR A 129 1.98 15.55 15.08
CA THR A 129 1.66 16.87 15.62
C THR A 129 2.20 17.95 14.69
N GLU A 130 1.33 18.81 14.23
CA GLU A 130 1.68 20.02 13.50
C GLU A 130 1.32 21.24 14.34
N ARG A 131 2.27 22.14 14.52
CA ARG A 131 2.07 23.40 15.21
C ARG A 131 2.35 24.54 14.24
N ASN A 132 1.31 25.22 13.81
CA ASN A 132 1.38 26.39 12.98
C ASN A 132 1.49 27.64 13.88
N ASP A 133 2.07 28.71 13.36
CA ASP A 133 2.20 30.03 14.03
C ASP A 133 2.94 30.00 15.38
N VAL A 134 4.01 29.22 15.48
CA VAL A 134 4.87 29.18 16.65
C VAL A 134 6.13 30.02 16.45
N LEU A 135 6.56 30.72 17.51
CA LEU A 135 7.85 31.40 17.52
C LEU A 135 8.97 30.37 17.58
N LEU A 136 9.85 30.41 16.58
CA LEU A 136 11.03 29.56 16.54
C LEU A 136 12.18 30.23 17.30
N VAL A 137 12.72 29.55 18.29
CA VAL A 137 13.92 29.99 18.99
C VAL A 137 15.11 29.15 18.51
N PRO A 138 16.19 29.77 18.01
CA PRO A 138 17.36 29.00 17.60
C PRO A 138 17.99 28.25 18.78
N ASN A 139 18.48 27.03 18.55
CA ASN A 139 19.09 26.19 19.58
C ASN A 139 20.25 26.86 20.33
N THR A 140 20.92 27.83 19.72
CA THR A 140 21.99 28.62 20.34
C THR A 140 21.47 29.48 21.50
N ALA A 141 20.21 29.94 21.44
CA ALA A 141 19.62 30.72 22.54
C ALA A 141 19.37 29.86 23.80
N LEU A 142 19.20 28.56 23.66
CA LEU A 142 19.01 27.62 24.77
C LEU A 142 20.33 27.25 25.48
N ARG A 143 21.48 27.61 24.89
CA ARG A 143 22.82 27.37 25.43
C ARG A 143 23.44 28.62 26.03
N PHE A 144 22.67 29.67 26.23
CA PHE A 144 23.17 30.87 26.87
C PHE A 144 23.42 30.61 28.35
N THR A 145 24.67 30.74 28.76
CA THR A 145 25.08 30.71 30.17
C THR A 145 25.44 32.19 30.50
N PRO A 146 24.69 32.85 31.40
CA PRO A 146 25.06 34.21 31.83
C PRO A 146 26.38 34.15 32.61
N ALA A 147 27.24 35.10 32.37
CA ALA A 147 28.51 35.26 33.09
C ALA A 147 28.27 35.70 34.52
#